data_5c564d094c9519c5eb08d1598fa5a58b
#
_entry.id   5c564d094c9519c5eb08d1598fa5a58b
#
_cell.length_a   1.000
_cell.length_b   1.000
_cell.length_c   1.000
_cell.angle_alpha   90.00
_cell.angle_beta   90.00
_cell.angle_gamma   90.00
#
_symmetry.space_group_name_H-M   'P 1'
#
loop_
_entity.id
_entity.type
_entity.pdbx_description
1 polymer ?
#
loop_
_entity_poly.entity_id
_entity_poly.type
_entity_poly.pdbx_seq_one_letter_code
_entity_poly.pdbx_strand_id
1 'polypeptide(L)'
;DGDDNNSGFLEGDAKRTIGAAASIAQGGDTIIIRSGTYVENNPIGLRTDVSVSGEDLRLVTIVPQNRTKDVFHVRRGCLIQNLNFSGPNNDGKGGVSYNHPNCGAVAFPPTQAAVNAGVDFQAVTGFTEIGPANEGISGRWRSPYIRNCTNFMTGSIGMKINGDYANANFTGSTDLGQDLKSMVCDSFTQYNENGIGVSLSNNAYAQLVSIFTIATDIGISCVTGGQCDLTNSNSSFGNVGLKADGIGRTEFTGQVFTNTAAENDSIAINDCKDSQGRFRKPFDGQGLFFKINLADYNDTTATGVLNEPMKLIRGINVIDGGLPGDYNPAAPPLVTVPNPLGPEAIIPEFSANVSAAGTITSIDVLSSGRNFLPNQSFTVNVSGGGNAQLEADTDPILFTVAIASEPTITGLTTITFNEFIPYKVNAGVDIELRRISRIITSSHSFEYIGAGTDINKANPFQGGVPITENEVIAINGGQVPFTSTDQKGNFRIGEGLVVDQTTSTIRGRDFNRAIQAQLTPLILALR
;
A
#
# COMPACT_ATOMS: atom_id res chain seq x y z
N ASP A 1 17.91 -37.13 -7.00
CA ASP A 1 17.27 -37.26 -5.67
C ASP A 1 18.23 -36.73 -4.61
N GLY A 2 17.95 -35.54 -4.06
CA GLY A 2 18.77 -34.92 -3.03
C GLY A 2 18.54 -35.53 -1.65
N ASP A 3 19.52 -35.34 -0.74
CA ASP A 3 19.42 -35.65 0.69
C ASP A 3 19.87 -34.44 1.51
N ASP A 4 19.12 -34.06 2.54
CA ASP A 4 19.46 -32.90 3.38
C ASP A 4 20.74 -33.07 4.19
N ASN A 5 21.25 -34.30 4.30
CA ASN A 5 22.56 -34.59 4.87
C ASN A 5 23.73 -34.33 3.90
N ASN A 6 23.46 -34.18 2.62
CA ASN A 6 24.45 -33.85 1.59
C ASN A 6 25.07 -32.47 1.81
N SER A 7 26.25 -32.22 1.22
CA SER A 7 26.91 -30.92 1.37
C SER A 7 26.16 -29.80 0.61
N GLY A 8 25.54 -30.13 -0.51
CA GLY A 8 24.86 -29.19 -1.38
C GLY A 8 25.75 -28.43 -2.35
N PHE A 9 27.07 -28.70 -2.37
CA PHE A 9 28.03 -27.96 -3.21
C PHE A 9 28.29 -28.59 -4.58
N LEU A 10 27.83 -29.82 -4.78
CA LEU A 10 28.00 -30.54 -6.05
C LEU A 10 26.64 -31.09 -6.52
N GLU A 11 26.48 -31.22 -7.83
CA GLU A 11 25.24 -31.72 -8.43
C GLU A 11 24.88 -33.13 -7.95
N GLY A 12 25.88 -34.02 -7.80
CA GLY A 12 25.68 -35.38 -7.26
C GLY A 12 25.53 -35.45 -5.75
N ASP A 13 25.63 -34.32 -5.06
CA ASP A 13 25.58 -34.23 -3.58
C ASP A 13 24.61 -33.10 -3.17
N ALA A 14 23.48 -32.99 -3.91
CA ALA A 14 22.50 -31.96 -3.73
C ALA A 14 21.66 -32.14 -2.45
N LYS A 15 21.27 -31.05 -1.83
CA LYS A 15 20.26 -31.06 -0.77
C LYS A 15 18.88 -31.36 -1.34
N ARG A 16 18.02 -31.98 -0.55
CA ARG A 16 16.66 -32.30 -0.95
C ARG A 16 15.71 -31.13 -0.83
N THR A 17 15.89 -30.28 0.20
CA THR A 17 15.02 -29.15 0.48
C THR A 17 15.74 -27.81 0.29
N ILE A 18 14.98 -26.81 -0.10
CA ILE A 18 15.49 -25.43 -0.22
C ILE A 18 15.83 -24.87 1.16
N GLY A 19 15.02 -25.23 2.17
CA GLY A 19 15.26 -24.83 3.56
C GLY A 19 16.61 -25.34 4.08
N ALA A 20 16.99 -26.59 3.77
CA ALA A 20 18.30 -27.14 4.13
C ALA A 20 19.44 -26.41 3.40
N ALA A 21 19.29 -26.10 2.11
CA ALA A 21 20.28 -25.31 1.38
C ALA A 21 20.40 -23.89 1.96
N ALA A 22 19.29 -23.23 2.28
CA ALA A 22 19.28 -21.88 2.85
C ALA A 22 19.96 -21.84 4.23
N SER A 23 19.88 -22.93 5.00
CA SER A 23 20.50 -23.01 6.34
C SER A 23 22.01 -22.93 6.32
N ILE A 24 22.65 -23.39 5.25
CA ILE A 24 24.12 -23.39 5.08
C ILE A 24 24.64 -22.26 4.21
N ALA A 25 23.79 -21.70 3.33
CA ALA A 25 24.19 -20.63 2.40
C ALA A 25 24.70 -19.40 3.15
N GLN A 26 25.72 -18.76 2.61
CA GLN A 26 26.35 -17.54 3.11
C GLN A 26 26.12 -16.38 2.13
N GLY A 27 26.34 -15.15 2.58
CA GLY A 27 26.24 -13.97 1.71
C GLY A 27 27.16 -14.10 0.48
N GLY A 28 26.57 -13.92 -0.70
CA GLY A 28 27.22 -14.14 -1.99
C GLY A 28 26.91 -15.49 -2.63
N ASP A 29 26.34 -16.45 -1.88
CA ASP A 29 25.96 -17.74 -2.45
C ASP A 29 24.68 -17.66 -3.27
N THR A 30 24.57 -18.54 -4.25
CA THR A 30 23.35 -18.77 -5.03
C THR A 30 22.85 -20.19 -4.86
N ILE A 31 21.65 -20.35 -4.32
CA ILE A 31 20.96 -21.63 -4.25
C ILE A 31 20.31 -21.88 -5.62
N ILE A 32 20.79 -22.87 -6.34
CA ILE A 32 20.25 -23.27 -7.64
C ILE A 32 19.25 -24.40 -7.41
N ILE A 33 18.00 -24.19 -7.83
CA ILE A 33 16.93 -25.16 -7.68
C ILE A 33 16.67 -25.81 -9.04
N ARG A 34 16.85 -27.11 -9.11
CA ARG A 34 16.56 -27.90 -10.30
C ARG A 34 15.06 -28.06 -10.53
N SER A 35 14.70 -28.42 -11.74
CA SER A 35 13.30 -28.69 -12.10
C SER A 35 12.68 -29.72 -11.16
N GLY A 36 11.50 -29.40 -10.62
CA GLY A 36 10.80 -30.26 -9.66
C GLY A 36 9.77 -29.51 -8.82
N THR A 37 9.06 -30.27 -8.00
CA THR A 37 8.13 -29.74 -7.00
C THR A 37 8.72 -29.93 -5.60
N TYR A 38 8.90 -28.84 -4.88
CA TYR A 38 9.52 -28.79 -3.58
C TYR A 38 8.49 -28.46 -2.51
N VAL A 39 8.22 -29.44 -1.64
CA VAL A 39 7.34 -29.25 -0.48
C VAL A 39 8.19 -28.78 0.68
N GLU A 40 8.06 -27.52 1.06
CA GLU A 40 8.95 -26.86 1.98
C GLU A 40 8.31 -26.56 3.34
N ASN A 41 9.08 -26.80 4.38
CA ASN A 41 8.72 -26.34 5.72
C ASN A 41 9.04 -24.85 5.83
N ASN A 42 8.03 -24.04 5.60
CA ASN A 42 8.13 -22.58 5.57
C ASN A 42 7.95 -21.93 6.95
N PRO A 43 8.47 -20.71 7.17
CA PRO A 43 9.16 -19.86 6.21
C PRO A 43 10.62 -20.28 5.98
N ILE A 44 11.09 -20.12 4.74
CA ILE A 44 12.49 -20.28 4.38
C ILE A 44 13.18 -18.94 4.56
N GLY A 45 14.03 -18.82 5.56
CA GLY A 45 14.78 -17.59 5.83
C GLY A 45 16.07 -17.51 5.01
N LEU A 46 16.24 -16.45 4.25
CA LEU A 46 17.45 -16.16 3.53
C LEU A 46 18.32 -15.18 4.31
N ARG A 47 19.62 -15.44 4.35
CA ARG A 47 20.61 -14.47 4.86
C ARG A 47 20.78 -13.32 3.86
N THR A 48 21.35 -12.22 4.33
CA THR A 48 21.76 -11.09 3.47
C THR A 48 22.62 -11.60 2.32
N ASP A 49 22.40 -11.03 1.12
CA ASP A 49 23.12 -11.33 -0.12
C ASP A 49 23.05 -12.81 -0.58
N VAL A 50 22.08 -13.59 -0.10
CA VAL A 50 21.83 -14.94 -0.62
C VAL A 50 20.83 -14.87 -1.76
N SER A 51 21.15 -15.51 -2.86
CA SER A 51 20.29 -15.62 -4.04
C SER A 51 19.63 -17.00 -4.12
N VAL A 52 18.39 -17.04 -4.61
CA VAL A 52 17.66 -18.27 -4.96
C VAL A 52 17.25 -18.19 -6.42
N SER A 53 17.68 -19.16 -7.22
CA SER A 53 17.42 -19.22 -8.65
C SER A 53 16.87 -20.57 -9.06
N GLY A 54 15.62 -20.60 -9.51
CA GLY A 54 15.09 -21.75 -10.20
C GLY A 54 15.73 -21.93 -11.58
N GLU A 55 15.84 -23.16 -12.02
CA GLU A 55 16.33 -23.52 -13.35
C GLU A 55 15.39 -22.98 -14.44
N ASP A 56 14.09 -23.08 -14.21
CA ASP A 56 13.05 -22.56 -15.10
C ASP A 56 11.80 -22.19 -14.31
N LEU A 57 11.17 -21.07 -14.65
CA LEU A 57 9.95 -20.56 -14.00
C LEU A 57 8.82 -21.61 -13.96
N ARG A 58 8.62 -22.37 -15.02
CA ARG A 58 7.50 -23.29 -15.13
C ARG A 58 7.79 -24.69 -14.59
N LEU A 59 9.07 -25.01 -14.42
CA LEU A 59 9.51 -26.33 -14.00
C LEU A 59 9.89 -26.40 -12.51
N VAL A 60 10.05 -25.25 -11.85
CA VAL A 60 10.37 -25.19 -10.42
C VAL A 60 9.16 -24.69 -9.64
N THR A 61 8.53 -25.58 -8.90
CA THR A 61 7.33 -25.27 -8.10
C THR A 61 7.61 -25.42 -6.61
N ILE A 62 7.35 -24.37 -5.85
CA ILE A 62 7.47 -24.35 -4.39
C ILE A 62 6.07 -24.52 -3.78
N VAL A 63 5.92 -25.50 -2.90
CA VAL A 63 4.66 -25.80 -2.20
C VAL A 63 4.91 -25.68 -0.70
N PRO A 64 4.38 -24.66 -0.01
CA PRO A 64 4.55 -24.51 1.43
C PRO A 64 3.72 -25.54 2.20
N GLN A 65 4.30 -26.13 3.23
CA GLN A 65 3.60 -27.04 4.15
C GLN A 65 2.64 -26.30 5.08
N ASN A 66 3.04 -25.14 5.55
CA ASN A 66 2.24 -24.34 6.47
C ASN A 66 1.55 -23.18 5.74
N ARG A 67 0.22 -23.24 5.68
CA ARG A 67 -0.63 -22.24 4.99
C ARG A 67 -0.83 -20.94 5.79
N THR A 68 -0.35 -20.88 7.03
CA THR A 68 -0.48 -19.70 7.89
C THR A 68 0.80 -18.90 8.01
N LYS A 69 1.82 -19.25 7.21
CA LYS A 69 3.14 -18.61 7.25
C LYS A 69 3.60 -18.20 5.86
N ASP A 70 4.45 -17.19 5.81
CA ASP A 70 5.13 -16.79 4.58
C ASP A 70 5.96 -17.94 3.99
N VAL A 71 6.29 -17.87 2.71
CA VAL A 71 7.13 -18.89 2.09
C VAL A 71 8.60 -18.52 2.19
N PHE A 72 8.99 -17.36 1.68
CA PHE A 72 10.35 -16.84 1.80
C PHE A 72 10.40 -15.59 2.68
N HIS A 73 11.33 -15.55 3.60
CA HIS A 73 11.76 -14.36 4.30
C HIS A 73 13.06 -13.84 3.67
N VAL A 74 12.98 -12.68 3.03
CA VAL A 74 14.11 -12.05 2.35
C VAL A 74 14.73 -10.93 3.17
N ARG A 75 16.00 -10.68 2.91
CA ARG A 75 16.79 -9.60 3.50
C ARG A 75 17.52 -8.81 2.42
N ARG A 76 18.35 -7.86 2.85
CA ARG A 76 19.15 -7.05 1.94
C ARG A 76 19.92 -7.90 0.93
N GLY A 77 19.96 -7.44 -0.31
CA GLY A 77 20.72 -8.08 -1.37
C GLY A 77 20.22 -9.44 -1.81
N CYS A 78 19.17 -10.00 -1.21
CA CYS A 78 18.60 -11.25 -1.68
C CYS A 78 18.05 -11.10 -3.09
N LEU A 79 18.24 -12.13 -3.90
CA LEU A 79 17.60 -12.30 -5.20
C LEU A 79 16.74 -13.56 -5.16
N ILE A 80 15.48 -13.45 -5.59
CA ILE A 80 14.63 -14.62 -5.87
C ILE A 80 14.19 -14.55 -7.33
N GLN A 81 14.47 -15.59 -8.09
CA GLN A 81 14.08 -15.61 -9.51
C GLN A 81 13.69 -16.99 -10.03
N ASN A 82 12.87 -16.99 -11.08
CA ASN A 82 12.45 -18.18 -11.83
C ASN A 82 11.73 -19.23 -10.97
N LEU A 83 10.83 -18.79 -10.10
CA LEU A 83 10.08 -19.68 -9.20
C LEU A 83 8.57 -19.56 -9.41
N ASN A 84 7.92 -20.68 -9.30
CA ASN A 84 6.48 -20.78 -9.22
C ASN A 84 6.06 -21.20 -7.81
N PHE A 85 5.15 -20.46 -7.20
CA PHE A 85 4.57 -20.77 -5.90
C PHE A 85 3.18 -21.36 -6.12
N SER A 86 2.92 -22.53 -5.54
CA SER A 86 1.63 -23.22 -5.69
C SER A 86 1.14 -23.72 -4.34
N GLY A 87 -0.17 -23.64 -4.14
CA GLY A 87 -0.79 -24.26 -2.97
C GLY A 87 -0.88 -25.78 -3.14
N PRO A 88 -1.00 -26.55 -2.04
CA PRO A 88 -1.02 -28.02 -2.08
C PRO A 88 -2.22 -28.62 -2.83
N ASN A 89 -3.22 -27.84 -3.19
CA ASN A 89 -4.42 -28.29 -3.91
C ASN A 89 -4.79 -27.34 -5.06
N ASN A 90 -3.82 -26.82 -5.77
CA ASN A 90 -4.09 -25.96 -6.92
C ASN A 90 -4.47 -26.78 -8.16
N ASP A 91 -5.52 -27.60 -8.02
CA ASP A 91 -6.10 -28.38 -9.12
C ASP A 91 -7.18 -27.62 -9.90
N GLY A 92 -7.31 -26.31 -9.65
CA GLY A 92 -8.31 -25.44 -10.26
C GLY A 92 -9.76 -25.74 -9.84
N LYS A 93 -9.96 -26.60 -8.84
CA LYS A 93 -11.28 -27.02 -8.37
C LYS A 93 -11.49 -26.67 -6.90
N GLY A 94 -11.70 -25.40 -6.59
CA GLY A 94 -12.10 -24.96 -5.26
C GLY A 94 -11.05 -25.27 -4.18
N GLY A 95 -9.78 -25.05 -4.51
CA GLY A 95 -8.66 -25.28 -3.61
C GLY A 95 -8.86 -24.61 -2.27
N VAL A 96 -8.42 -25.27 -1.22
CA VAL A 96 -8.44 -24.72 0.14
C VAL A 96 -7.63 -23.44 0.16
N SER A 97 -8.31 -22.31 0.32
CA SER A 97 -7.66 -20.99 0.42
C SER A 97 -6.61 -21.00 1.52
N TYR A 98 -5.55 -20.23 1.34
CA TYR A 98 -4.70 -19.85 2.45
C TYR A 98 -5.58 -19.20 3.52
N ASN A 99 -5.70 -19.85 4.67
CA ASN A 99 -6.60 -19.41 5.74
C ASN A 99 -6.12 -18.15 6.44
N HIS A 100 -4.98 -17.61 6.06
CA HIS A 100 -4.43 -16.39 6.64
C HIS A 100 -4.16 -15.37 5.54
N PRO A 101 -4.95 -14.28 5.46
CA PRO A 101 -4.83 -13.29 4.39
C PRO A 101 -3.50 -12.51 4.42
N ASN A 102 -2.66 -12.73 5.43
CA ASN A 102 -1.39 -12.03 5.60
C ASN A 102 -0.15 -12.86 5.22
N CYS A 103 -0.32 -14.05 4.62
CA CYS A 103 0.81 -14.87 4.19
C CYS A 103 1.32 -14.46 2.82
N GLY A 104 2.60 -14.14 2.71
CA GLY A 104 3.26 -13.74 1.47
C GLY A 104 4.10 -14.85 0.85
N ALA A 105 4.13 -14.95 -0.48
CA ALA A 105 5.09 -15.81 -1.18
C ALA A 105 6.52 -15.30 -0.94
N VAL A 106 6.72 -13.99 -0.99
CA VAL A 106 7.96 -13.33 -0.60
C VAL A 106 7.64 -12.21 0.38
N ALA A 107 8.31 -12.16 1.52
CA ALA A 107 8.04 -11.18 2.58
C ALA A 107 9.32 -10.73 3.31
N PHE A 108 9.27 -9.54 3.89
CA PHE A 108 10.19 -9.22 4.98
C PHE A 108 9.77 -9.97 6.25
N PRO A 109 10.72 -10.55 6.98
CA PRO A 109 10.42 -11.32 8.20
C PRO A 109 9.85 -10.42 9.29
N PRO A 110 8.78 -10.83 10.01
CA PRO A 110 8.25 -10.06 11.12
C PRO A 110 9.23 -9.98 12.28
N THR A 111 9.08 -8.97 13.13
CA THR A 111 9.81 -8.88 14.40
C THR A 111 9.29 -9.90 15.39
N GLN A 112 10.14 -10.39 16.29
CA GLN A 112 9.69 -11.27 17.38
C GLN A 112 8.63 -10.58 18.26
N ALA A 113 8.73 -9.26 18.44
CA ALA A 113 7.74 -8.48 19.18
C ALA A 113 6.36 -8.50 18.50
N ALA A 114 6.31 -8.36 17.16
CA ALA A 114 5.05 -8.45 16.41
C ALA A 114 4.43 -9.86 16.48
N VAL A 115 5.25 -10.90 16.40
CA VAL A 115 4.80 -12.29 16.56
C VAL A 115 4.25 -12.52 17.97
N ASN A 116 4.95 -12.08 19.00
CA ASN A 116 4.52 -12.26 20.40
C ASN A 116 3.26 -11.45 20.74
N ALA A 117 3.07 -10.30 20.09
CA ALA A 117 1.88 -9.49 20.27
C ALA A 117 0.66 -10.00 19.45
N GLY A 118 0.83 -11.04 18.64
CA GLY A 118 -0.21 -11.55 17.76
C GLY A 118 -0.57 -10.62 16.60
N VAL A 119 0.25 -9.59 16.33
CA VAL A 119 0.07 -8.68 15.18
C VAL A 119 0.48 -9.36 13.89
N ASP A 120 1.49 -10.21 13.96
CA ASP A 120 1.88 -11.10 12.87
C ASP A 120 2.15 -12.50 13.43
N PHE A 121 1.53 -13.52 12.86
CA PHE A 121 1.62 -14.91 13.33
C PHE A 121 2.80 -15.67 12.70
N GLN A 122 3.63 -15.01 11.93
CA GLN A 122 4.76 -15.64 11.25
C GLN A 122 5.85 -16.03 12.25
N ALA A 123 6.43 -17.20 12.06
CA ALA A 123 7.62 -17.57 12.81
C ALA A 123 8.82 -16.73 12.34
N VAL A 124 9.56 -16.18 13.29
CA VAL A 124 10.84 -15.55 13.00
C VAL A 124 11.84 -16.63 12.60
N THR A 125 12.60 -16.39 11.55
CA THR A 125 13.68 -17.30 11.15
C THR A 125 14.74 -17.37 12.25
N GLY A 126 15.05 -18.58 12.70
CA GLY A 126 15.83 -18.83 13.92
C GLY A 126 17.34 -18.63 13.82
N PHE A 127 17.86 -17.84 12.88
CA PHE A 127 19.27 -17.51 12.86
C PHE A 127 19.50 -16.00 13.02
N THR A 128 20.45 -15.69 13.88
CA THR A 128 20.97 -14.32 14.01
C THR A 128 21.93 -14.09 12.86
N GLU A 129 21.66 -13.05 12.09
CA GLU A 129 22.59 -12.66 11.05
C GLU A 129 23.79 -11.99 11.70
N ILE A 130 24.91 -12.66 11.67
CA ILE A 130 26.19 -12.08 12.07
C ILE A 130 26.73 -11.40 10.81
N GLY A 131 26.41 -10.11 10.64
CA GLY A 131 27.14 -9.31 9.68
C GLY A 131 28.60 -9.19 10.12
N PRO A 132 29.58 -9.26 9.24
CA PRO A 132 30.96 -8.95 9.60
C PRO A 132 31.01 -7.53 10.14
N ALA A 133 31.60 -7.35 11.31
CA ALA A 133 31.67 -6.08 12.05
C ALA A 133 32.33 -4.91 11.29
N ASN A 134 32.88 -5.16 10.09
CA ASN A 134 33.62 -4.21 9.28
C ASN A 134 33.27 -4.26 7.81
N GLU A 135 32.06 -4.65 7.46
CA GLU A 135 31.65 -4.60 6.06
C GLU A 135 31.50 -3.14 5.64
N GLY A 136 32.46 -2.70 4.83
CA GLY A 136 32.49 -1.33 4.32
C GLY A 136 31.18 -0.92 3.66
N ILE A 137 30.79 0.31 3.87
CA ILE A 137 29.50 0.94 3.53
C ILE A 137 29.15 0.89 2.04
N SER A 138 30.12 0.62 1.16
CA SER A 138 29.92 0.67 -0.28
C SER A 138 29.40 -0.65 -0.85
N GLY A 139 28.13 -0.72 -1.14
CA GLY A 139 27.53 -1.73 -2.00
C GLY A 139 26.54 -2.70 -1.36
N ARG A 140 26.29 -2.62 -0.06
CA ARG A 140 25.46 -3.58 0.68
C ARG A 140 24.04 -3.11 1.04
N TRP A 141 23.66 -1.95 0.60
CA TRP A 141 22.32 -1.39 0.75
C TRP A 141 21.39 -1.77 -0.39
N ARG A 142 21.51 -3.00 -0.85
CA ARG A 142 20.68 -3.48 -1.97
C ARG A 142 19.34 -3.93 -1.45
N SER A 143 18.29 -3.40 -2.04
CA SER A 143 16.95 -3.94 -1.87
C SER A 143 16.92 -5.41 -2.30
N PRO A 144 16.12 -6.27 -1.66
CA PRO A 144 15.80 -7.57 -2.24
C PRO A 144 15.25 -7.36 -3.65
N TYR A 145 15.62 -8.26 -4.54
CA TYR A 145 15.17 -8.24 -5.92
C TYR A 145 14.39 -9.51 -6.24
N ILE A 146 13.16 -9.35 -6.68
CA ILE A 146 12.30 -10.45 -7.09
C ILE A 146 12.13 -10.38 -8.60
N ARG A 147 12.37 -11.49 -9.28
CA ARG A 147 12.37 -11.49 -10.73
C ARG A 147 11.73 -12.76 -11.30
N ASN A 148 10.89 -12.59 -12.32
CA ASN A 148 10.34 -13.70 -13.08
C ASN A 148 9.77 -14.81 -12.17
N CYS A 149 8.81 -14.44 -11.31
CA CYS A 149 8.14 -15.36 -10.40
C CYS A 149 6.64 -15.36 -10.63
N THR A 150 5.99 -16.48 -10.33
CA THR A 150 4.51 -16.59 -10.39
C THR A 150 3.97 -17.14 -9.09
N ASN A 151 2.89 -16.56 -8.58
CA ASN A 151 2.21 -17.04 -7.39
C ASN A 151 0.77 -17.49 -7.70
N PHE A 152 0.49 -18.77 -7.48
CA PHE A 152 -0.83 -19.40 -7.63
C PHE A 152 -1.47 -19.77 -6.28
N MET A 153 -0.90 -19.37 -5.16
CA MET A 153 -1.43 -19.72 -3.84
C MET A 153 -2.68 -18.89 -3.52
N THR A 154 -3.84 -19.48 -3.66
CA THR A 154 -5.14 -18.83 -3.46
C THR A 154 -5.25 -18.12 -2.12
N GLY A 155 -5.70 -16.87 -2.12
CA GLY A 155 -5.87 -16.03 -0.93
C GLY A 155 -4.58 -15.47 -0.32
N SER A 156 -3.41 -15.77 -0.89
CA SER A 156 -2.12 -15.28 -0.39
C SER A 156 -1.74 -13.91 -0.96
N ILE A 157 -0.72 -13.30 -0.37
CA ILE A 157 -0.04 -12.12 -0.87
C ILE A 157 1.14 -12.57 -1.75
N GLY A 158 1.33 -11.94 -2.91
CA GLY A 158 2.50 -12.21 -3.73
C GLY A 158 3.78 -11.68 -3.08
N MET A 159 3.83 -10.38 -2.81
CA MET A 159 4.93 -9.74 -2.09
C MET A 159 4.40 -8.96 -0.91
N LYS A 160 4.84 -9.31 0.30
CA LYS A 160 4.49 -8.65 1.56
C LYS A 160 5.65 -7.79 2.05
N ILE A 161 5.55 -6.48 1.84
CA ILE A 161 6.62 -5.52 2.08
C ILE A 161 6.21 -4.62 3.25
N ASN A 162 6.57 -5.03 4.45
CA ASN A 162 6.33 -4.24 5.66
C ASN A 162 7.61 -3.50 6.05
N GLY A 163 7.57 -2.17 6.03
CA GLY A 163 8.73 -1.34 6.32
C GLY A 163 9.24 -1.47 7.76
N ASP A 164 8.40 -1.91 8.70
CA ASP A 164 8.82 -2.16 10.08
C ASP A 164 9.67 -3.43 10.22
N TYR A 165 9.55 -4.34 9.25
CA TYR A 165 10.21 -5.64 9.28
C TYR A 165 11.46 -5.70 8.40
N ALA A 166 11.70 -4.71 7.56
CA ALA A 166 12.80 -4.71 6.59
C ALA A 166 14.19 -5.00 7.20
N ASN A 167 14.39 -4.59 8.44
CA ASN A 167 15.63 -4.81 9.21
C ASN A 167 15.40 -5.58 10.50
N ALA A 168 14.29 -6.29 10.63
CA ALA A 168 13.77 -6.84 11.88
C ALA A 168 14.75 -7.74 12.65
N ASN A 169 15.60 -8.45 11.96
CA ASN A 169 16.53 -9.42 12.55
C ASN A 169 18.00 -9.06 12.25
N PHE A 170 18.26 -7.82 11.90
CA PHE A 170 19.62 -7.34 11.67
C PHE A 170 20.20 -6.83 12.99
N THR A 171 20.99 -7.68 13.67
CA THR A 171 21.72 -7.31 14.87
C THR A 171 23.16 -6.98 14.49
N GLY A 172 23.65 -5.84 14.96
CA GLY A 172 25.06 -5.46 14.79
C GLY A 172 25.33 -4.36 13.78
N SER A 173 24.30 -3.76 13.18
CA SER A 173 24.47 -2.57 12.39
C SER A 173 24.66 -1.37 13.31
N THR A 174 25.89 -0.93 13.47
CA THR A 174 26.18 0.48 13.86
C THR A 174 25.86 1.41 12.72
N ASP A 175 25.01 0.94 11.85
CA ASP A 175 24.85 1.44 10.56
C ASP A 175 24.11 2.74 10.57
N LEU A 176 24.71 3.65 9.97
CA LEU A 176 24.43 5.02 9.62
C LEU A 176 22.96 5.37 9.34
N GLY A 177 22.03 4.57 9.92
CA GLY A 177 20.61 4.86 10.05
C GLY A 177 19.84 4.98 8.76
N GLN A 178 20.18 4.21 7.75
CA GLN A 178 19.31 4.04 6.59
C GLN A 178 18.56 2.73 6.74
N ASP A 179 17.34 2.81 7.26
CA ASP A 179 16.42 1.70 7.23
C ASP A 179 16.12 1.34 5.79
N LEU A 180 16.61 0.20 5.33
CA LEU A 180 16.23 -0.33 4.04
C LEU A 180 14.81 -0.86 4.12
N LYS A 181 13.85 -0.07 3.64
CA LYS A 181 12.42 -0.42 3.62
C LYS A 181 11.91 -0.71 2.22
N SER A 182 12.82 -1.01 1.29
CA SER A 182 12.49 -1.11 -0.13
C SER A 182 12.68 -2.52 -0.69
N MET A 183 11.88 -2.86 -1.68
CA MET A 183 11.99 -4.05 -2.50
C MET A 183 11.88 -3.66 -3.98
N VAL A 184 12.59 -4.36 -4.83
CA VAL A 184 12.53 -4.18 -6.29
C VAL A 184 11.95 -5.44 -6.90
N CYS A 185 11.07 -5.30 -7.87
CA CYS A 185 10.51 -6.43 -8.59
C CYS A 185 10.42 -6.16 -10.08
N ASP A 186 10.77 -7.19 -10.85
CA ASP A 186 10.59 -7.23 -12.29
C ASP A 186 9.96 -8.56 -12.70
N SER A 187 8.84 -8.49 -13.44
CA SER A 187 8.16 -9.66 -13.98
C SER A 187 7.63 -10.61 -12.88
N PHE A 188 6.64 -10.15 -12.14
CA PHE A 188 5.92 -10.96 -11.17
C PHE A 188 4.46 -11.12 -11.58
N THR A 189 3.98 -12.37 -11.58
CA THR A 189 2.56 -12.68 -11.83
C THR A 189 1.90 -13.21 -10.57
N GLN A 190 0.88 -12.53 -10.11
CA GLN A 190 -0.04 -13.00 -9.09
C GLN A 190 -1.32 -13.49 -9.77
N TYR A 191 -1.53 -14.79 -9.77
CA TYR A 191 -2.74 -15.38 -10.32
C TYR A 191 -3.43 -16.22 -9.24
N ASN A 192 -4.32 -15.61 -8.50
CA ASN A 192 -5.10 -16.31 -7.50
C ASN A 192 -6.35 -15.52 -7.10
N GLU A 193 -7.37 -16.21 -6.64
CA GLU A 193 -8.57 -15.59 -6.11
C GLU A 193 -8.36 -15.11 -4.67
N ASN A 194 -9.00 -13.99 -4.32
CA ASN A 194 -9.08 -13.43 -2.97
C ASN A 194 -7.72 -13.07 -2.32
N GLY A 195 -6.66 -12.99 -3.10
CA GLY A 195 -5.35 -12.60 -2.62
C GLY A 195 -5.01 -11.14 -2.92
N ILE A 196 -3.81 -10.73 -2.50
CA ILE A 196 -3.23 -9.42 -2.79
C ILE A 196 -1.98 -9.63 -3.64
N GLY A 197 -1.86 -8.92 -4.76
CA GLY A 197 -0.67 -9.03 -5.59
C GLY A 197 0.57 -8.54 -4.87
N VAL A 198 0.60 -7.25 -4.51
CA VAL A 198 1.68 -6.63 -3.73
C VAL A 198 1.08 -5.82 -2.60
N SER A 199 1.56 -6.05 -1.38
CA SER A 199 1.17 -5.32 -0.18
C SER A 199 2.36 -4.55 0.38
N LEU A 200 2.24 -3.22 0.43
CA LEU A 200 3.22 -2.32 1.02
C LEU A 200 2.62 -1.63 2.25
N SER A 201 3.32 -1.65 3.35
CA SER A 201 2.86 -1.03 4.60
C SER A 201 4.00 -0.41 5.41
N ASN A 202 3.67 0.48 6.36
CA ASN A 202 4.60 1.03 7.34
C ASN A 202 5.82 1.69 6.72
N ASN A 203 5.58 2.69 5.87
CA ASN A 203 6.62 3.44 5.17
C ASN A 203 7.51 2.59 4.25
N ALA A 204 7.04 1.42 3.80
CA ALA A 204 7.73 0.62 2.80
C ALA A 204 7.71 1.32 1.43
N TYR A 205 8.68 0.97 0.61
CA TYR A 205 8.76 1.42 -0.78
C TYR A 205 9.03 0.24 -1.72
N ALA A 206 8.48 0.26 -2.91
CA ALA A 206 8.84 -0.69 -3.94
C ALA A 206 8.95 -0.03 -5.32
N GLN A 207 9.91 -0.52 -6.10
CA GLN A 207 9.95 -0.31 -7.53
C GLN A 207 9.42 -1.56 -8.21
N LEU A 208 8.31 -1.41 -8.94
CA LEU A 208 7.54 -2.50 -9.50
C LEU A 208 7.48 -2.36 -11.03
N VAL A 209 8.02 -3.34 -11.74
CA VAL A 209 8.06 -3.38 -13.19
C VAL A 209 7.42 -4.67 -13.68
N SER A 210 6.52 -4.59 -14.64
CA SER A 210 5.87 -5.76 -15.26
C SER A 210 5.17 -6.66 -14.21
N ILE A 211 4.35 -6.05 -13.38
CA ILE A 211 3.54 -6.77 -12.39
C ILE A 211 2.18 -7.09 -13.00
N PHE A 212 1.85 -8.36 -13.02
CA PHE A 212 0.55 -8.85 -13.50
C PHE A 212 -0.23 -9.45 -12.33
N THR A 213 -1.39 -8.88 -12.02
CA THR A 213 -2.28 -9.42 -10.98
C THR A 213 -3.60 -9.82 -11.64
N ILE A 214 -4.01 -11.06 -11.42
CA ILE A 214 -5.17 -11.66 -12.10
C ILE A 214 -6.08 -12.30 -11.05
N ALA A 215 -7.36 -11.93 -11.06
CA ALA A 215 -8.41 -12.43 -10.16
C ALA A 215 -8.15 -12.16 -8.66
N THR A 216 -7.25 -11.25 -8.33
CA THR A 216 -6.93 -10.88 -6.95
C THR A 216 -8.03 -10.02 -6.33
N ASP A 217 -8.19 -10.06 -5.01
CA ASP A 217 -9.02 -9.09 -4.31
C ASP A 217 -8.46 -7.67 -4.48
N ILE A 218 -7.16 -7.52 -4.24
CA ILE A 218 -6.45 -6.25 -4.47
C ILE A 218 -5.20 -6.52 -5.29
N GLY A 219 -5.04 -5.80 -6.41
CA GLY A 219 -3.83 -5.91 -7.22
C GLY A 219 -2.60 -5.40 -6.48
N ILE A 220 -2.58 -4.11 -6.15
CA ILE A 220 -1.51 -3.47 -5.39
C ILE A 220 -2.11 -2.64 -4.27
N SER A 221 -1.64 -2.88 -3.04
CA SER A 221 -2.09 -2.23 -1.83
C SER A 221 -0.95 -1.48 -1.16
N CYS A 222 -1.06 -0.16 -1.05
CA CYS A 222 -0.17 0.70 -0.29
C CYS A 222 -0.93 1.28 0.89
N VAL A 223 -0.58 0.88 2.11
CA VAL A 223 -1.24 1.32 3.33
C VAL A 223 -0.23 1.84 4.36
N THR A 224 -0.68 2.67 5.30
CA THR A 224 0.18 3.19 6.40
C THR A 224 1.52 3.76 5.91
N GLY A 225 1.46 4.59 4.87
CA GLY A 225 2.66 5.24 4.29
C GLY A 225 3.43 4.37 3.30
N GLY A 226 2.91 3.22 2.90
CA GLY A 226 3.48 2.42 1.83
C GLY A 226 3.42 3.16 0.49
N GLN A 227 4.48 3.08 -0.30
CA GLN A 227 4.58 3.76 -1.61
C GLN A 227 5.21 2.85 -2.65
N CYS A 228 4.78 2.96 -3.89
CA CYS A 228 5.47 2.31 -5.00
C CYS A 228 5.43 3.13 -6.28
N ASP A 229 6.46 2.92 -7.09
CA ASP A 229 6.47 3.28 -8.51
C ASP A 229 6.12 2.04 -9.31
N LEU A 230 5.16 2.18 -10.22
CA LEU A 230 4.61 1.09 -11.00
C LEU A 230 4.78 1.37 -12.49
N THR A 231 5.41 0.43 -13.20
CA THR A 231 5.69 0.57 -14.62
C THR A 231 5.30 -0.67 -15.39
N ASN A 232 4.70 -0.52 -16.55
CA ASN A 232 4.37 -1.60 -17.48
C ASN A 232 3.65 -2.77 -16.79
N SER A 233 2.61 -2.47 -16.04
CA SER A 233 1.92 -3.42 -15.18
C SER A 233 0.44 -3.49 -15.52
N ASN A 234 -0.21 -4.58 -15.07
CA ASN A 234 -1.62 -4.81 -15.33
C ASN A 234 -2.28 -5.48 -14.14
N SER A 235 -3.54 -5.14 -13.89
CA SER A 235 -4.41 -5.85 -12.96
C SER A 235 -5.73 -6.18 -13.63
N SER A 236 -6.14 -7.45 -13.58
CA SER A 236 -7.28 -7.96 -14.32
C SER A 236 -8.20 -8.81 -13.46
N PHE A 237 -9.50 -8.70 -13.69
CA PHE A 237 -10.54 -9.58 -13.13
C PHE A 237 -10.60 -9.62 -11.59
N GLY A 238 -10.02 -8.63 -10.90
CA GLY A 238 -10.08 -8.51 -9.45
C GLY A 238 -11.12 -7.51 -8.95
N ASN A 239 -11.18 -7.30 -7.63
CA ASN A 239 -12.10 -6.34 -7.04
C ASN A 239 -11.53 -4.93 -7.06
N VAL A 240 -10.26 -4.76 -6.69
CA VAL A 240 -9.56 -3.48 -6.65
C VAL A 240 -8.21 -3.62 -7.34
N GLY A 241 -7.96 -2.81 -8.37
CA GLY A 241 -6.67 -2.83 -9.06
C GLY A 241 -5.55 -2.20 -8.23
N LEU A 242 -5.79 -0.96 -7.79
CA LEU A 242 -4.86 -0.19 -6.98
C LEU A 242 -5.58 0.36 -5.76
N LYS A 243 -4.95 0.24 -4.59
CA LYS A 243 -5.44 0.82 -3.33
C LYS A 243 -4.31 1.57 -2.66
N ALA A 244 -4.54 2.85 -2.34
CA ALA A 244 -3.69 3.61 -1.43
C ALA A 244 -4.55 4.11 -0.27
N ASP A 245 -4.12 3.88 0.97
CA ASP A 245 -4.89 4.22 2.16
C ASP A 245 -4.00 4.52 3.37
N GLY A 246 -4.36 5.59 4.10
CA GLY A 246 -3.70 5.97 5.34
C GLY A 246 -2.34 6.65 5.17
N ILE A 247 -1.80 7.03 6.29
CA ILE A 247 -0.51 7.71 6.44
C ILE A 247 0.44 6.86 7.29
N GLY A 248 1.73 7.03 7.03
CA GLY A 248 2.78 6.40 7.79
C GLY A 248 3.08 7.07 9.12
N ARG A 249 4.05 6.52 9.81
CA ARG A 249 4.62 7.14 11.01
C ARG A 249 5.42 8.37 10.65
N THR A 250 5.65 9.23 11.65
CA THR A 250 6.59 10.36 11.56
C THR A 250 7.94 9.89 11.05
N GLU A 251 8.38 10.48 9.95
CA GLU A 251 9.72 10.25 9.39
C GLU A 251 10.68 11.36 9.80
N PHE A 252 10.22 12.60 9.70
CA PHE A 252 11.03 13.76 10.03
C PHE A 252 10.25 14.68 10.95
N THR A 253 10.99 15.40 11.79
CA THR A 253 10.51 16.50 12.63
C THR A 253 11.30 17.75 12.32
N GLY A 254 10.75 18.90 12.65
CA GLY A 254 11.41 20.19 12.50
C GLY A 254 10.59 21.30 13.13
N GLN A 255 10.98 22.54 12.89
CA GLN A 255 10.27 23.72 13.38
C GLN A 255 10.14 24.77 12.29
N VAL A 256 9.03 25.50 12.32
CA VAL A 256 8.82 26.66 11.47
C VAL A 256 9.83 27.75 11.80
N PHE A 257 10.58 28.22 10.81
CA PHE A 257 11.65 29.20 11.00
C PHE A 257 11.13 30.62 11.05
N THR A 258 10.16 30.97 10.20
CA THR A 258 9.59 32.34 10.16
C THR A 258 8.07 32.26 10.19
N ASN A 259 7.44 33.31 10.73
CA ASN A 259 5.99 33.44 10.67
C ASN A 259 5.51 33.34 9.21
N THR A 260 4.53 32.51 8.98
CA THR A 260 3.90 32.31 7.67
C THR A 260 2.47 32.83 7.72
N ALA A 261 2.11 33.69 6.77
CA ALA A 261 0.75 34.19 6.64
C ALA A 261 -0.20 33.07 6.18
N ALA A 262 -1.49 33.24 6.40
CA ALA A 262 -2.51 32.42 5.74
C ALA A 262 -2.43 32.58 4.22
N GLU A 263 -2.98 31.60 3.50
CA GLU A 263 -2.98 31.54 2.04
C GLU A 263 -1.56 31.51 1.40
N ASN A 264 -0.61 30.94 2.12
CA ASN A 264 0.75 30.74 1.60
C ASN A 264 0.99 29.26 1.27
N ASP A 265 1.61 29.01 0.15
CA ASP A 265 1.97 27.65 -0.33
C ASP A 265 3.41 27.26 -0.01
N SER A 266 4.15 28.12 0.70
CA SER A 266 5.56 27.91 0.99
C SER A 266 5.91 28.25 2.43
N ILE A 267 6.81 27.47 3.02
CA ILE A 267 7.27 27.65 4.39
C ILE A 267 8.77 27.39 4.52
N ALA A 268 9.43 28.18 5.36
CA ALA A 268 10.80 27.92 5.78
C ALA A 268 10.79 27.14 7.11
N ILE A 269 11.47 26.04 7.16
CA ILE A 269 11.65 25.20 8.34
C ILE A 269 13.12 25.05 8.69
N ASN A 270 13.43 24.92 9.95
CA ASN A 270 14.74 24.51 10.42
C ASN A 270 14.69 23.15 11.08
N ASP A 271 15.87 22.57 11.27
CA ASP A 271 16.04 21.31 11.99
C ASP A 271 15.18 20.14 11.47
N CYS A 272 14.93 20.09 10.14
CA CYS A 272 14.30 18.93 9.54
C CYS A 272 15.21 17.72 9.72
N LYS A 273 14.87 16.85 10.68
CA LYS A 273 15.70 15.73 11.13
C LYS A 273 14.91 14.43 11.19
N ASP A 274 15.61 13.33 10.93
CA ASP A 274 15.11 11.99 11.19
C ASP A 274 15.23 11.61 12.68
N SER A 275 14.76 10.42 13.04
CA SER A 275 14.81 9.89 14.41
C SER A 275 16.22 9.75 14.98
N GLN A 276 17.26 9.78 14.13
CA GLN A 276 18.66 9.76 14.53
C GLN A 276 19.30 11.16 14.61
N GLY A 277 18.50 12.22 14.44
CA GLY A 277 18.96 13.60 14.52
C GLY A 277 19.73 14.10 13.30
N ARG A 278 19.71 13.36 12.17
CA ARG A 278 20.37 13.77 10.93
C ARG A 278 19.47 14.70 10.13
N PHE A 279 20.06 15.75 9.57
CA PHE A 279 19.33 16.61 8.64
C PHE A 279 18.84 15.83 7.42
N ARG A 280 17.58 16.06 7.06
CA ARG A 280 16.91 15.41 5.93
C ARG A 280 16.21 16.44 5.06
N LYS A 281 16.27 16.19 3.77
CA LYS A 281 15.46 16.90 2.80
C LYS A 281 14.08 16.25 2.74
N PRO A 282 13.00 16.99 2.96
CA PRO A 282 11.66 16.53 2.62
C PRO A 282 11.56 16.18 1.13
N PHE A 283 10.77 15.20 0.79
CA PHE A 283 10.60 14.77 -0.60
C PHE A 283 9.13 14.85 -1.02
N ASP A 284 8.92 14.95 -2.32
CA ASP A 284 7.60 14.97 -2.92
C ASP A 284 6.72 13.80 -2.45
N GLY A 285 5.47 14.10 -2.11
CA GLY A 285 4.49 13.13 -1.60
C GLY A 285 4.62 12.80 -0.10
N GLN A 286 5.45 13.52 0.66
CA GLN A 286 5.30 13.55 2.11
C GLN A 286 4.20 14.54 2.51
N GLY A 287 3.46 14.21 3.55
CA GLY A 287 2.51 15.10 4.19
C GLY A 287 3.09 15.75 5.42
N LEU A 288 2.97 17.06 5.52
CA LEU A 288 3.36 17.83 6.67
C LEU A 288 2.14 18.26 7.48
N PHE A 289 2.20 18.18 8.80
CA PHE A 289 1.28 18.89 9.66
C PHE A 289 1.99 19.72 10.74
N PHE A 290 1.30 20.75 11.18
CA PHE A 290 1.80 21.70 12.17
C PHE A 290 1.24 21.35 13.54
N LYS A 291 2.09 21.27 14.56
CA LYS A 291 1.70 21.12 15.97
C LYS A 291 1.31 22.47 16.57
N ILE A 292 0.29 23.08 16.01
CA ILE A 292 -0.17 24.40 16.43
C ILE A 292 -0.78 24.38 17.83
N ASN A 293 -0.61 25.46 18.57
CA ASN A 293 -1.36 25.68 19.81
C ASN A 293 -2.74 26.27 19.47
N LEU A 294 -3.79 25.52 19.75
CA LEU A 294 -5.16 25.91 19.41
C LEU A 294 -5.63 27.19 20.11
N ALA A 295 -5.04 27.51 21.25
CA ALA A 295 -5.35 28.76 21.97
C ALA A 295 -4.91 30.02 21.19
N ASP A 296 -4.03 29.90 20.20
CA ASP A 296 -3.60 31.01 19.35
C ASP A 296 -4.65 31.40 18.29
N TYR A 297 -5.72 30.62 18.17
CA TYR A 297 -6.86 30.86 17.27
C TYR A 297 -8.08 31.33 18.03
N ASN A 298 -8.46 32.59 17.88
CA ASN A 298 -9.53 33.23 18.64
C ASN A 298 -10.94 32.76 18.31
N ASP A 299 -11.11 32.01 17.26
CA ASP A 299 -12.38 31.52 16.73
C ASP A 299 -12.73 30.10 17.17
N THR A 300 -11.89 29.47 17.98
CA THR A 300 -12.09 28.14 18.51
C THR A 300 -12.16 28.12 20.04
N THR A 301 -13.03 27.28 20.58
CA THR A 301 -13.10 26.96 22.01
C THR A 301 -12.11 25.86 22.41
N ALA A 302 -11.44 25.25 21.45
CA ALA A 302 -10.48 24.20 21.69
C ALA A 302 -9.18 24.77 22.27
N THR A 303 -8.56 24.02 23.17
CA THR A 303 -7.29 24.38 23.82
C THR A 303 -6.30 23.22 23.73
N GLY A 304 -5.00 23.54 23.85
CA GLY A 304 -3.94 22.55 23.82
C GLY A 304 -3.14 22.57 22.51
N VAL A 305 -2.12 21.73 22.44
CA VAL A 305 -1.28 21.57 21.25
C VAL A 305 -1.81 20.43 20.39
N LEU A 306 -1.93 20.69 19.11
CA LEU A 306 -2.31 19.68 18.11
C LEU A 306 -1.18 18.67 17.92
N ASN A 307 -1.36 17.46 18.37
CA ASN A 307 -0.35 16.39 18.29
C ASN A 307 -0.60 15.38 17.15
N GLU A 308 -1.77 15.43 16.54
CA GLU A 308 -2.14 14.64 15.36
C GLU A 308 -2.80 15.55 14.33
N PRO A 309 -2.77 15.20 13.05
CA PRO A 309 -3.41 16.00 12.00
C PRO A 309 -4.91 16.21 12.27
N MET A 310 -5.40 17.39 11.96
CA MET A 310 -6.84 17.62 11.85
C MET A 310 -7.45 16.69 10.79
N LYS A 311 -8.78 16.52 10.81
CA LYS A 311 -9.48 15.58 9.95
C LYS A 311 -10.50 16.28 9.05
N LEU A 312 -10.82 15.63 7.95
CA LEU A 312 -12.01 15.87 7.13
C LEU A 312 -12.85 14.59 7.10
N ILE A 313 -14.11 14.70 6.70
CA ILE A 313 -14.99 13.55 6.51
C ILE A 313 -14.88 13.10 5.06
N ARG A 314 -14.38 11.88 4.85
CA ARG A 314 -14.28 11.24 3.54
C ARG A 314 -15.61 10.66 3.09
N GLY A 315 -16.34 10.04 4.00
CA GLY A 315 -17.58 9.34 3.73
C GLY A 315 -18.41 9.11 4.97
N ILE A 316 -19.64 8.68 4.75
CA ILE A 316 -20.51 8.13 5.78
C ILE A 316 -20.90 6.72 5.37
N ASN A 317 -20.46 5.75 6.14
CA ASN A 317 -20.79 4.34 5.94
C ASN A 317 -22.16 4.03 6.50
N VAL A 318 -23.02 3.37 5.73
CA VAL A 318 -24.30 2.85 6.19
C VAL A 318 -24.07 1.46 6.74
N ILE A 319 -24.07 1.33 8.07
CA ILE A 319 -23.94 0.05 8.77
C ILE A 319 -25.31 -0.65 8.79
N ASP A 320 -26.38 0.10 9.09
CA ASP A 320 -27.76 -0.32 9.01
C ASP A 320 -28.59 0.85 8.46
N GLY A 321 -29.32 0.63 7.39
CA GLY A 321 -30.17 1.65 6.75
C GLY A 321 -31.51 1.92 7.44
N GLY A 322 -31.80 1.24 8.54
CA GLY A 322 -33.08 1.30 9.24
C GLY A 322 -34.14 0.31 8.71
N LEU A 323 -35.29 0.31 9.30
CA LEU A 323 -36.39 -0.57 8.91
C LEU A 323 -37.17 -0.03 7.70
N PRO A 324 -37.80 -0.90 6.90
CA PRO A 324 -38.70 -0.45 5.84
C PRO A 324 -39.78 0.51 6.35
N GLY A 325 -39.87 1.69 5.74
CA GLY A 325 -40.80 2.74 6.13
C GLY A 325 -40.26 3.77 7.12
N ASP A 326 -39.04 3.61 7.63
CA ASP A 326 -38.43 4.57 8.57
C ASP A 326 -38.20 5.94 7.91
N TYR A 327 -37.93 5.98 6.61
CA TYR A 327 -37.60 7.21 5.90
C TYR A 327 -38.44 7.40 4.63
N ASN A 328 -38.71 8.65 4.30
CA ASN A 328 -39.48 8.99 3.11
C ASN A 328 -38.54 9.27 1.92
N PRO A 329 -38.58 8.49 0.81
CA PRO A 329 -37.77 8.73 -0.37
C PRO A 329 -38.01 10.10 -1.03
N ALA A 330 -39.22 10.66 -0.91
CA ALA A 330 -39.54 11.98 -1.48
C ALA A 330 -39.06 13.15 -0.61
N ALA A 331 -38.70 12.88 0.65
CA ALA A 331 -38.14 13.84 1.59
C ALA A 331 -37.08 13.16 2.45
N PRO A 332 -35.87 12.95 1.88
CA PRO A 332 -34.80 12.25 2.58
C PRO A 332 -34.43 12.89 3.92
N PRO A 333 -34.00 12.13 4.91
CA PRO A 333 -33.64 12.65 6.22
C PRO A 333 -32.40 13.54 6.14
N LEU A 334 -32.33 14.54 7.02
CA LEU A 334 -31.11 15.32 7.22
C LEU A 334 -30.09 14.47 7.98
N VAL A 335 -28.88 14.38 7.43
CA VAL A 335 -27.71 13.73 8.07
C VAL A 335 -26.78 14.83 8.57
N THR A 336 -26.37 14.74 9.82
CA THR A 336 -25.49 15.72 10.44
C THR A 336 -24.44 15.05 11.31
N VAL A 337 -23.31 15.71 11.46
CA VAL A 337 -22.23 15.38 12.41
C VAL A 337 -21.98 16.61 13.28
N PRO A 338 -21.28 16.48 14.42
CA PRO A 338 -20.87 17.65 15.21
C PRO A 338 -20.03 18.61 14.37
N ASN A 339 -20.21 19.92 14.57
CA ASN A 339 -19.43 20.93 13.86
C ASN A 339 -17.93 20.79 14.13
N PRO A 340 -17.06 21.04 13.12
CA PRO A 340 -15.62 21.07 13.33
C PRO A 340 -15.23 22.21 14.27
N LEU A 341 -14.18 21.98 15.07
CA LEU A 341 -13.73 22.89 16.12
C LEU A 341 -12.30 23.42 15.89
N GLY A 342 -11.68 23.05 14.78
CA GLY A 342 -10.35 23.54 14.43
C GLY A 342 -10.39 24.93 13.80
N PRO A 343 -9.21 25.56 13.62
CA PRO A 343 -9.09 26.84 12.92
C PRO A 343 -9.56 26.71 11.45
N GLU A 344 -10.20 27.74 10.95
CA GLU A 344 -10.76 27.78 9.59
C GLU A 344 -11.68 26.58 9.30
N ALA A 345 -12.57 26.27 10.24
CA ALA A 345 -13.48 25.15 10.17
C ALA A 345 -14.51 25.30 9.05
N ILE A 346 -14.74 24.23 8.30
CA ILE A 346 -15.80 24.16 7.27
C ILE A 346 -16.79 23.08 7.69
N ILE A 347 -18.08 23.46 7.74
CA ILE A 347 -19.16 22.54 8.10
C ILE A 347 -19.41 21.60 6.93
N PRO A 348 -19.52 20.26 7.17
CA PRO A 348 -19.83 19.31 6.10
C PRO A 348 -21.31 19.34 5.72
N GLU A 349 -21.58 18.91 4.50
CA GLU A 349 -22.93 18.78 3.95
C GLU A 349 -23.12 17.38 3.37
N PHE A 350 -24.29 16.77 3.64
CA PHE A 350 -24.62 15.43 3.22
C PHE A 350 -25.99 15.34 2.57
N SER A 351 -26.17 14.33 1.71
CA SER A 351 -27.45 13.95 1.14
C SER A 351 -27.70 12.46 1.33
N ALA A 352 -28.82 12.10 1.95
CA ALA A 352 -29.17 10.69 2.11
C ALA A 352 -29.92 10.16 0.89
N ASN A 353 -29.53 8.99 0.41
CA ASN A 353 -30.26 8.23 -0.60
C ASN A 353 -31.16 7.21 0.08
N VAL A 354 -32.47 7.30 -0.17
CA VAL A 354 -33.47 6.44 0.46
C VAL A 354 -34.11 5.55 -0.60
N SER A 355 -34.17 4.25 -0.32
CA SER A 355 -34.84 3.28 -1.18
C SER A 355 -36.34 3.48 -1.25
N ALA A 356 -37.00 2.90 -2.25
CA ALA A 356 -38.47 2.87 -2.33
C ALA A 356 -39.12 2.17 -1.13
N ALA A 357 -38.37 1.31 -0.43
CA ALA A 357 -38.81 0.65 0.81
C ALA A 357 -38.67 1.54 2.05
N GLY A 358 -38.09 2.72 1.96
CA GLY A 358 -37.92 3.65 3.08
C GLY A 358 -36.72 3.34 3.97
N THR A 359 -35.65 2.75 3.44
CA THR A 359 -34.37 2.53 4.13
C THR A 359 -33.27 3.39 3.51
N ILE A 360 -32.30 3.86 4.29
CA ILE A 360 -31.12 4.57 3.77
C ILE A 360 -30.20 3.56 3.08
N THR A 361 -29.83 3.83 1.84
CA THR A 361 -28.95 2.96 1.05
C THR A 361 -27.52 3.48 0.95
N SER A 362 -27.35 4.81 0.91
CA SER A 362 -26.05 5.48 0.88
C SER A 362 -26.19 6.92 1.34
N ILE A 363 -25.05 7.53 1.68
CA ILE A 363 -24.95 8.96 1.97
C ILE A 363 -23.95 9.57 1.01
N ASP A 364 -24.39 10.57 0.26
CA ASP A 364 -23.48 11.35 -0.59
C ASP A 364 -22.89 12.50 0.24
N VAL A 365 -21.57 12.64 0.20
CA VAL A 365 -20.87 13.76 0.82
C VAL A 365 -20.83 14.91 -0.20
N LEU A 366 -21.60 15.94 0.02
CA LEU A 366 -21.65 17.14 -0.82
C LEU A 366 -20.51 18.10 -0.50
N SER A 367 -20.13 18.17 0.78
CA SER A 367 -18.95 18.84 1.30
C SER A 367 -18.38 18.01 2.44
N SER A 368 -17.10 17.70 2.36
CA SER A 368 -16.37 16.89 3.36
C SER A 368 -16.26 17.60 4.72
N GLY A 369 -16.54 18.89 4.78
CA GLY A 369 -16.14 19.69 5.92
C GLY A 369 -14.62 19.70 6.09
N ARG A 370 -14.11 20.51 7.00
CA ARG A 370 -12.66 20.62 7.21
C ARG A 370 -12.34 21.03 8.63
N ASN A 371 -11.16 20.61 9.07
CA ASN A 371 -10.56 21.01 10.34
C ASN A 371 -11.31 20.49 11.56
N PHE A 372 -11.78 19.24 11.50
CA PHE A 372 -12.18 18.52 12.71
C PHE A 372 -10.94 18.21 13.55
N LEU A 373 -11.03 18.37 14.85
CA LEU A 373 -9.94 17.99 15.73
C LEU A 373 -9.73 16.47 15.74
N PRO A 374 -8.49 15.98 15.93
CA PRO A 374 -8.16 14.55 15.87
C PRO A 374 -9.01 13.68 16.80
N ASN A 375 -9.30 14.21 18.00
CA ASN A 375 -10.06 13.50 19.04
C ASN A 375 -11.55 13.87 19.07
N GLN A 376 -12.04 14.60 18.08
CA GLN A 376 -13.43 14.98 18.00
C GLN A 376 -14.29 13.75 17.72
N SER A 377 -15.41 13.60 18.45
CA SER A 377 -16.40 12.54 18.21
C SER A 377 -17.16 12.82 16.92
N PHE A 378 -17.38 11.79 16.11
CA PHE A 378 -18.13 11.83 14.87
C PHE A 378 -19.47 11.08 14.98
N THR A 379 -20.26 11.38 16.01
CA THR A 379 -21.61 10.82 16.08
C THR A 379 -22.43 11.33 14.88
N VAL A 380 -22.85 10.40 14.02
CA VAL A 380 -23.70 10.72 12.87
C VAL A 380 -25.16 10.68 13.32
N ASN A 381 -25.85 11.80 13.16
CA ASN A 381 -27.26 11.92 13.50
C ASN A 381 -28.12 11.95 12.24
N VAL A 382 -29.24 11.23 12.29
CA VAL A 382 -30.22 11.17 11.19
C VAL A 382 -31.55 11.71 11.71
N SER A 383 -32.12 12.68 11.03
CA SER A 383 -33.44 13.22 11.36
C SER A 383 -34.57 12.21 11.05
N GLY A 384 -35.73 12.33 11.69
CA GLY A 384 -36.91 11.52 11.36
C GLY A 384 -37.19 10.32 12.28
N GLY A 385 -36.31 10.03 13.26
CA GLY A 385 -36.56 9.04 14.30
C GLY A 385 -36.46 7.56 13.89
N GLY A 386 -35.94 7.27 12.72
CA GLY A 386 -35.64 5.90 12.26
C GLY A 386 -34.40 5.30 12.94
N ASN A 387 -34.18 3.99 12.74
CA ASN A 387 -33.16 3.21 13.45
C ASN A 387 -31.83 3.05 12.66
N ALA A 388 -31.58 3.89 11.66
CA ALA A 388 -30.35 3.78 10.88
C ALA A 388 -29.09 3.95 11.74
N GLN A 389 -28.07 3.12 11.48
CA GLN A 389 -26.74 3.20 12.07
C GLN A 389 -25.75 3.61 11.01
N LEU A 390 -25.12 4.75 11.21
CA LEU A 390 -24.16 5.36 10.30
C LEU A 390 -22.85 5.62 11.03
N GLU A 391 -21.74 5.49 10.30
CA GLU A 391 -20.40 5.74 10.81
C GLU A 391 -19.66 6.70 9.87
N ALA A 392 -19.03 7.73 10.45
CA ALA A 392 -18.20 8.65 9.68
C ALA A 392 -16.84 8.03 9.39
N ASP A 393 -16.47 8.04 8.10
CA ASP A 393 -15.13 7.72 7.64
C ASP A 393 -14.35 9.02 7.46
N THR A 394 -13.13 9.10 8.01
CA THR A 394 -12.38 10.36 8.12
C THR A 394 -10.95 10.21 7.65
N ASP A 395 -10.45 11.25 6.97
CA ASP A 395 -9.06 11.35 6.55
C ASP A 395 -8.29 12.45 7.32
N PRO A 396 -6.99 12.24 7.57
CA PRO A 396 -6.13 13.28 8.11
C PRO A 396 -5.87 14.39 7.08
N ILE A 397 -5.78 15.62 7.54
CA ILE A 397 -5.37 16.76 6.72
C ILE A 397 -3.89 16.94 6.85
N LEU A 398 -3.18 16.75 5.75
CA LEU A 398 -1.75 16.96 5.62
C LEU A 398 -1.48 17.92 4.45
N PHE A 399 -0.50 18.79 4.59
CA PHE A 399 -0.02 19.62 3.51
C PHE A 399 1.01 18.83 2.69
N THR A 400 0.72 18.56 1.45
CA THR A 400 1.54 17.70 0.59
C THR A 400 2.75 18.46 0.07
N VAL A 401 3.93 17.96 0.37
CA VAL A 401 5.20 18.50 -0.11
C VAL A 401 5.28 18.31 -1.63
N ALA A 402 5.39 19.40 -2.38
CA ALA A 402 5.65 19.41 -3.79
C ALA A 402 7.16 19.48 -4.08
N ILE A 403 7.81 20.46 -3.48
CA ILE A 403 9.26 20.67 -3.64
C ILE A 403 9.85 21.08 -2.29
N ALA A 404 11.05 20.60 -2.00
CA ALA A 404 11.85 21.11 -0.89
C ALA A 404 13.27 21.43 -1.36
N SER A 405 13.83 22.51 -0.80
CA SER A 405 15.24 22.84 -1.03
C SER A 405 16.16 21.89 -0.26
N GLU A 406 17.41 21.78 -0.70
CA GLU A 406 18.44 21.11 0.12
C GLU A 406 18.61 21.86 1.45
N PRO A 407 18.77 21.14 2.57
CA PRO A 407 19.07 21.77 3.85
C PRO A 407 20.39 22.55 3.77
N THR A 408 20.38 23.77 4.28
CA THR A 408 21.63 24.53 4.48
C THR A 408 22.50 23.90 5.57
N ILE A 409 23.74 24.36 5.73
CA ILE A 409 24.61 23.91 6.82
C ILE A 409 23.97 24.15 8.19
N THR A 410 23.12 25.17 8.30
CA THR A 410 22.37 25.51 9.53
C THR A 410 21.05 24.72 9.63
N GLY A 411 20.75 23.83 8.70
CA GLY A 411 19.53 23.01 8.69
C GLY A 411 18.28 23.72 8.19
N LEU A 412 18.41 24.91 7.59
CA LEU A 412 17.27 25.61 6.99
C LEU A 412 16.85 24.98 5.66
N THR A 413 15.58 24.68 5.51
CA THR A 413 14.97 24.12 4.31
C THR A 413 13.70 24.90 3.98
N THR A 414 13.46 25.19 2.70
CA THR A 414 12.19 25.75 2.23
C THR A 414 11.36 24.63 1.60
N ILE A 415 10.10 24.54 2.00
CA ILE A 415 9.13 23.58 1.47
C ILE A 415 8.06 24.36 0.74
N THR A 416 7.70 23.91 -0.47
CA THR A 416 6.51 24.35 -1.21
C THR A 416 5.52 23.21 -1.26
N PHE A 417 4.24 23.52 -1.04
CA PHE A 417 3.13 22.57 -1.01
C PHE A 417 2.31 22.62 -2.30
N ASN A 418 1.54 21.60 -2.53
CA ASN A 418 0.56 21.55 -3.62
C ASN A 418 -0.69 22.41 -3.32
N GLU A 419 -0.94 22.70 -2.04
CA GLU A 419 -2.10 23.47 -1.56
C GLU A 419 -1.64 24.64 -0.67
N PHE A 420 -2.52 25.63 -0.51
CA PHE A 420 -2.29 26.74 0.40
C PHE A 420 -2.55 26.33 1.85
N ILE A 421 -1.72 26.85 2.79
CA ILE A 421 -1.96 26.76 4.22
C ILE A 421 -3.04 27.79 4.57
N PRO A 422 -4.25 27.37 4.99
CA PRO A 422 -5.39 28.30 5.11
C PRO A 422 -5.30 29.21 6.36
N TYR A 423 -4.36 28.96 7.24
CA TYR A 423 -4.20 29.69 8.49
C TYR A 423 -2.75 30.16 8.72
N LYS A 424 -2.61 31.17 9.57
CA LYS A 424 -1.30 31.67 9.97
C LYS A 424 -0.55 30.64 10.80
N VAL A 425 0.74 30.44 10.53
CA VAL A 425 1.63 29.60 11.32
C VAL A 425 2.76 30.44 11.89
N ASN A 426 2.93 30.40 13.21
CA ASN A 426 3.98 31.17 13.90
C ASN A 426 5.34 30.46 13.82
N ALA A 427 6.41 31.24 13.87
CA ALA A 427 7.76 30.71 14.05
C ALA A 427 7.88 29.92 15.36
N GLY A 428 8.68 28.86 15.36
CA GLY A 428 8.85 27.95 16.49
C GLY A 428 7.79 26.87 16.63
N VAL A 429 6.77 26.86 15.77
CA VAL A 429 5.79 25.75 15.73
C VAL A 429 6.49 24.47 15.27
N ASP A 430 6.36 23.40 16.05
CA ASP A 430 6.86 22.08 15.68
C ASP A 430 6.08 21.51 14.50
N ILE A 431 6.77 20.78 13.65
CA ILE A 431 6.19 20.09 12.50
C ILE A 431 6.53 18.60 12.51
N GLU A 432 5.68 17.82 11.89
CA GLU A 432 5.95 16.44 11.52
C GLU A 432 5.72 16.21 10.03
N LEU A 433 6.61 15.43 9.42
CA LEU A 433 6.44 14.92 8.07
C LEU A 433 6.21 13.42 8.13
N ARG A 434 5.15 12.98 7.47
CA ARG A 434 4.73 11.57 7.37
C ARG A 434 4.58 11.18 5.91
N ARG A 435 4.86 9.93 5.57
CA ARG A 435 4.52 9.42 4.22
C ARG A 435 3.02 9.27 4.10
N ILE A 436 2.51 9.75 2.98
CA ILE A 436 1.16 9.45 2.52
C ILE A 436 1.27 8.17 1.69
N SER A 437 0.37 7.21 1.90
CA SER A 437 0.31 6.01 1.05
C SER A 437 0.03 6.39 -0.39
N ARG A 438 0.80 5.83 -1.34
CA ARG A 438 0.85 6.37 -2.69
C ARG A 438 1.28 5.31 -3.69
N ILE A 439 0.64 5.28 -4.85
CA ILE A 439 1.04 4.49 -6.01
C ILE A 439 1.24 5.45 -7.16
N ILE A 440 2.45 5.50 -7.70
CA ILE A 440 2.79 6.33 -8.85
C ILE A 440 2.89 5.42 -10.06
N THR A 441 2.16 5.74 -11.12
CA THR A 441 2.34 5.10 -12.41
C THR A 441 3.21 6.01 -13.28
N SER A 442 4.34 5.50 -13.76
CA SER A 442 5.20 6.24 -14.66
C SER A 442 4.59 6.34 -16.07
N SER A 443 5.28 6.95 -17.00
CA SER A 443 4.85 7.22 -18.40
C SER A 443 4.32 6.03 -19.19
N HIS A 444 4.40 4.82 -18.66
CA HIS A 444 3.82 3.62 -19.26
C HIS A 444 2.53 3.26 -18.53
N SER A 445 1.50 3.03 -19.30
CA SER A 445 0.16 2.78 -18.80
C SER A 445 0.08 1.62 -17.82
N PHE A 446 -0.66 1.83 -16.74
CA PHE A 446 -1.25 0.75 -15.97
C PHE A 446 -2.64 0.48 -16.52
N GLU A 447 -2.95 -0.76 -16.83
CA GLU A 447 -4.23 -1.15 -17.41
C GLU A 447 -5.09 -1.91 -16.40
N TYR A 448 -6.37 -1.57 -16.36
CA TYR A 448 -7.40 -2.35 -15.70
C TYR A 448 -8.22 -3.08 -16.74
N ILE A 449 -8.34 -4.37 -16.60
CA ILE A 449 -9.17 -5.19 -17.48
C ILE A 449 -10.18 -5.95 -16.63
N GLY A 450 -11.43 -5.83 -16.99
CA GLY A 450 -12.49 -6.60 -16.38
C GLY A 450 -13.54 -5.78 -15.66
N ALA A 451 -14.69 -6.37 -15.48
CA ALA A 451 -15.81 -5.82 -14.74
C ALA A 451 -16.38 -6.92 -13.85
N GLY A 452 -16.20 -6.76 -12.54
CA GLY A 452 -16.86 -7.60 -11.56
C GLY A 452 -15.99 -8.69 -10.94
N THR A 453 -16.52 -9.22 -9.85
CA THR A 453 -15.89 -10.24 -9.00
C THR A 453 -15.96 -11.65 -9.56
N ASP A 454 -16.75 -11.86 -10.61
CA ASP A 454 -16.96 -13.17 -11.23
C ASP A 454 -16.25 -13.22 -12.58
N ILE A 455 -15.11 -13.89 -12.61
CA ILE A 455 -14.31 -14.09 -13.82
C ILE A 455 -15.09 -14.76 -14.94
N ASN A 456 -16.10 -15.58 -14.61
CA ASN A 456 -16.94 -16.25 -15.59
C ASN A 456 -18.01 -15.33 -16.20
N LYS A 457 -18.29 -14.21 -15.55
CA LYS A 457 -19.23 -13.18 -16.00
C LYS A 457 -18.53 -11.95 -16.53
N ALA A 458 -17.25 -11.79 -16.23
CA ALA A 458 -16.46 -10.67 -16.72
C ALA A 458 -16.23 -10.88 -18.23
N ASN A 459 -16.73 -9.96 -19.03
CA ASN A 459 -16.30 -9.89 -20.41
C ASN A 459 -14.94 -9.19 -20.43
N PRO A 460 -13.83 -9.89 -20.70
CA PRO A 460 -12.49 -9.30 -20.67
C PRO A 460 -12.30 -8.15 -21.68
N PHE A 461 -13.27 -7.97 -22.58
CA PHE A 461 -13.27 -6.94 -23.61
C PHE A 461 -14.20 -5.76 -23.29
N GLN A 462 -14.90 -5.78 -22.18
CA GLN A 462 -15.76 -4.69 -21.73
C GLN A 462 -15.03 -3.80 -20.71
N GLY A 463 -14.23 -2.93 -21.19
CA GLY A 463 -13.81 -1.78 -20.40
C GLY A 463 -12.58 -2.04 -19.52
N GLY A 464 -11.47 -1.69 -20.02
CA GLY A 464 -10.31 -1.34 -19.23
C GLY A 464 -10.07 0.17 -19.35
N VAL A 465 -9.46 0.82 -18.39
CA VAL A 465 -9.01 2.21 -18.48
C VAL A 465 -7.50 2.22 -18.29
N PRO A 466 -6.72 2.65 -19.28
CA PRO A 466 -5.32 2.91 -19.06
C PRO A 466 -5.18 4.09 -18.10
N ILE A 467 -4.36 3.94 -17.09
CA ILE A 467 -3.92 5.02 -16.24
C ILE A 467 -2.50 5.35 -16.65
N THR A 468 -2.32 6.49 -17.28
CA THR A 468 -1.02 7.02 -17.67
C THR A 468 -0.66 8.16 -16.73
N GLU A 469 0.58 8.13 -16.20
CA GLU A 469 1.12 9.23 -15.38
C GLU A 469 0.20 9.68 -14.23
N ASN A 470 -0.44 8.71 -13.57
CA ASN A 470 -1.40 8.97 -12.52
C ASN A 470 -0.87 8.54 -11.15
N GLU A 471 -1.46 9.13 -10.16
CA GLU A 471 -1.15 8.89 -8.77
C GLU A 471 -2.40 8.46 -8.02
N VAL A 472 -2.30 7.38 -7.26
CA VAL A 472 -3.31 6.97 -6.28
C VAL A 472 -2.79 7.35 -4.91
N ILE A 473 -3.46 8.29 -4.24
CA ILE A 473 -3.05 8.83 -2.95
C ILE A 473 -4.03 8.41 -1.88
N ALA A 474 -3.54 8.18 -0.67
CA ALA A 474 -4.35 7.79 0.48
C ALA A 474 -5.31 8.87 0.98
N ILE A 475 -4.99 10.14 0.78
CA ILE A 475 -5.87 11.24 1.13
C ILE A 475 -7.11 11.14 0.22
N ASN A 476 -8.30 11.09 0.83
CA ASN A 476 -9.59 10.84 0.19
C ASN A 476 -9.81 9.39 -0.30
N GLY A 477 -9.11 8.41 0.28
CA GLY A 477 -9.42 7.00 0.09
C GLY A 477 -9.10 6.44 -1.30
N GLY A 478 -7.94 6.79 -1.85
CA GLY A 478 -7.52 6.42 -3.19
C GLY A 478 -7.64 4.92 -3.49
N GLN A 479 -8.78 4.53 -4.01
CA GLN A 479 -9.06 3.20 -4.53
C GLN A 479 -9.54 3.29 -5.97
N VAL A 480 -9.10 2.35 -6.78
CA VAL A 480 -9.63 2.18 -8.13
C VAL A 480 -10.28 0.80 -8.20
N PRO A 481 -11.59 0.71 -7.94
CA PRO A 481 -12.30 -0.55 -8.00
C PRO A 481 -12.60 -0.94 -9.44
N PHE A 482 -12.50 -2.23 -9.76
CA PHE A 482 -12.92 -2.78 -11.05
C PHE A 482 -14.43 -2.86 -11.20
N THR A 483 -15.14 -2.99 -10.09
CA THR A 483 -16.59 -3.22 -10.07
C THR A 483 -17.42 -1.96 -10.23
N SER A 484 -16.83 -0.79 -10.18
CA SER A 484 -17.56 0.48 -10.29
C SER A 484 -17.62 1.02 -11.71
N THR A 485 -17.88 0.16 -12.68
CA THR A 485 -18.36 0.66 -13.96
C THR A 485 -19.80 1.07 -13.77
N ASP A 486 -20.14 2.32 -14.09
CA ASP A 486 -21.53 2.63 -14.32
C ASP A 486 -22.03 1.77 -15.52
N GLN A 487 -23.34 1.72 -15.71
CA GLN A 487 -23.95 0.97 -16.82
C GLN A 487 -23.46 1.42 -18.22
N LYS A 488 -22.60 2.42 -18.29
CA LYS A 488 -22.00 2.98 -19.52
C LYS A 488 -20.52 2.61 -19.65
N GLY A 489 -19.95 1.84 -18.74
CA GLY A 489 -18.54 1.47 -18.74
C GLY A 489 -17.59 2.59 -18.28
N ASN A 490 -18.09 3.60 -17.57
CA ASN A 490 -17.25 4.63 -16.98
C ASN A 490 -16.80 4.19 -15.60
N PHE A 491 -15.51 4.29 -15.32
CA PHE A 491 -14.98 4.05 -13.98
C PHE A 491 -15.33 5.24 -13.08
N ARG A 492 -15.86 4.96 -11.91
CA ARG A 492 -15.77 5.90 -10.81
C ARG A 492 -14.35 5.83 -10.25
N ILE A 493 -13.58 6.81 -10.57
CA ILE A 493 -12.31 7.05 -9.93
C ILE A 493 -12.65 7.55 -8.53
N GLY A 494 -12.24 6.81 -7.50
CA GLY A 494 -12.40 7.26 -6.12
C GLY A 494 -11.75 8.61 -5.93
N GLU A 495 -12.28 9.42 -5.04
CA GLU A 495 -11.63 10.68 -4.65
C GLU A 495 -10.20 10.36 -4.22
N GLY A 496 -9.22 11.12 -4.71
CA GLY A 496 -7.80 10.86 -4.48
C GLY A 496 -7.02 10.36 -5.68
N LEU A 497 -7.69 10.04 -6.76
CA LEU A 497 -7.03 9.83 -8.04
C LEU A 497 -6.96 11.16 -8.77
N VAL A 498 -5.78 11.73 -8.88
CA VAL A 498 -5.57 12.91 -9.74
C VAL A 498 -5.48 12.41 -11.16
N VAL A 499 -6.62 12.39 -11.85
CA VAL A 499 -6.64 12.21 -13.29
C VAL A 499 -6.53 13.60 -13.90
N ASP A 500 -5.61 13.79 -14.80
CA ASP A 500 -5.61 14.98 -15.64
C ASP A 500 -7.00 15.12 -16.30
N GLN A 501 -7.72 16.17 -15.93
CA GLN A 501 -9.08 16.42 -16.42
C GLN A 501 -9.17 16.50 -17.94
N THR A 502 -8.05 16.73 -18.63
CA THR A 502 -8.01 16.75 -20.09
C THR A 502 -8.07 15.36 -20.71
N THR A 503 -7.73 14.31 -19.96
CA THR A 503 -7.75 12.91 -20.43
C THR A 503 -8.93 12.10 -19.87
N SER A 504 -9.71 12.65 -18.93
CA SER A 504 -10.82 11.96 -18.24
C SER A 504 -11.99 11.58 -19.15
N THR A 505 -11.97 11.92 -20.42
CA THR A 505 -12.95 11.51 -21.42
C THR A 505 -12.38 10.51 -22.42
N ILE A 506 -11.69 9.46 -21.97
CA ILE A 506 -11.43 8.31 -22.83
C ILE A 506 -12.77 7.61 -23.04
N ARG A 507 -13.40 7.87 -24.17
CA ARG A 507 -14.62 7.20 -24.58
C ARG A 507 -14.26 5.72 -24.79
N GLY A 508 -15.04 4.79 -24.22
CA GLY A 508 -14.83 3.34 -24.30
C GLY A 508 -14.62 2.76 -25.71
N ARG A 509 -14.82 3.56 -26.73
CA ARG A 509 -14.64 3.17 -28.13
C ARG A 509 -13.17 3.13 -28.58
N ASP A 510 -12.32 4.00 -28.06
CA ASP A 510 -10.90 4.06 -28.43
C ASP A 510 -10.08 3.06 -27.62
N PHE A 511 -10.57 2.76 -26.44
CA PHE A 511 -10.00 1.80 -25.52
C PHE A 511 -10.12 0.35 -26.00
N ASN A 512 -11.28 -0.06 -26.49
CA ASN A 512 -11.50 -1.41 -27.06
C ASN A 512 -10.54 -1.75 -28.21
N ARG A 513 -10.09 -0.74 -28.97
CA ARG A 513 -9.11 -0.95 -30.06
C ARG A 513 -7.69 -1.16 -29.52
N ALA A 514 -7.28 -0.44 -28.50
CA ALA A 514 -5.95 -0.55 -27.90
C ALA A 514 -5.79 -1.91 -27.20
N ILE A 515 -6.81 -2.37 -26.46
CA ILE A 515 -6.81 -3.69 -25.82
C ILE A 515 -6.84 -4.82 -26.83
N GLN A 516 -7.67 -4.76 -27.88
CA GLN A 516 -7.67 -5.78 -28.92
C GLN A 516 -6.31 -5.91 -29.59
N ALA A 517 -5.58 -4.81 -29.78
CA ALA A 517 -4.24 -4.85 -30.37
C ALA A 517 -3.20 -5.47 -29.43
N GLN A 518 -3.36 -5.34 -28.11
CA GLN A 518 -2.40 -5.84 -27.12
C GLN A 518 -2.73 -7.26 -26.64
N LEU A 519 -4.00 -7.62 -26.49
CA LEU A 519 -4.41 -8.95 -26.03
C LEU A 519 -4.39 -10.01 -27.14
N THR A 520 -4.53 -9.64 -28.40
CA THR A 520 -4.48 -10.61 -29.51
C THR A 520 -3.16 -11.40 -29.54
N PRO A 521 -1.98 -10.79 -29.36
CA PRO A 521 -0.71 -11.53 -29.23
C PRO A 521 -0.64 -12.40 -27.97
N LEU A 522 -1.21 -11.95 -26.85
CA LEU A 522 -1.19 -12.69 -25.58
C LEU A 522 -2.08 -13.93 -25.64
N ILE A 523 -3.27 -13.83 -26.25
CA ILE A 523 -4.20 -14.95 -26.45
C ILE A 523 -3.62 -15.96 -27.45
N LEU A 524 -2.89 -15.50 -28.46
CA LEU A 524 -2.20 -16.38 -29.41
C LEU A 524 -0.99 -17.09 -28.78
N ALA A 525 -0.35 -16.48 -27.80
CA ALA A 525 0.76 -17.10 -27.05
C ALA A 525 0.28 -18.12 -26.00
N LEU A 526 -0.99 -18.05 -25.57
CA LEU A 526 -1.59 -18.97 -24.60
C LEU A 526 -2.34 -20.16 -25.28
N ARG A 527 -2.43 -20.19 -26.60
CA ARG A 527 -2.92 -21.33 -27.40
C ARG A 527 -1.74 -22.17 -27.88
#